data_b1ec3e4266d0f53e99a53c5e0b19d27c
#
_entry.id   b1ec3e4266d0f53e99a53c5e0b19d27c
#
_cell.length_a   1.000
_cell.length_b   1.000
_cell.length_c   1.000
_cell.angle_alpha   90.00
_cell.angle_beta   90.00
_cell.angle_gamma   90.00
#
_symmetry.space_group_name_H-M   'P 1'
#
loop_
_entity.id
_entity.type
_entity.pdbx_description
1 polymer ?
#
loop_
_entity_poly.entity_id
_entity_poly.type
_entity_poly.pdbx_seq_one_letter_code
_entity_poly.pdbx_strand_id
1 'polypeptide(L)'
;IISSGKPVVWTMHDIWPASSICHLTLGCHHYNNGCGNCKYLPGNGGKNDLSAKIWKKKQKVYNSGALSFVTCSRWLAAEARLSGLLAGHRIETIPNPIDTHVYCPQDKLESRLRTQLPKDKRIILFIAQRATNPYKGMDYLIEACRLMAEQHPEMRENTCEAILGGHSEEFEGKLSFPIVSLGYVSD
;
A
#
# COMPACT_ATOMS: atom_id res chain seq x y z
N ILE A 1 26.69 3.21 7.65
CA ILE A 1 26.02 4.45 8.08
C ILE A 1 25.88 4.47 9.59
N ILE A 2 25.23 3.50 10.24
CA ILE A 2 24.99 3.48 11.70
C ILE A 2 26.32 3.51 12.48
N SER A 3 27.33 2.80 12.02
CA SER A 3 28.69 2.79 12.62
C SER A 3 29.46 4.11 12.48
N SER A 4 28.92 5.10 11.76
CA SER A 4 29.58 6.42 11.62
C SER A 4 29.46 7.29 12.87
N GLY A 5 28.68 6.89 13.88
CA GLY A 5 28.39 7.67 15.08
C GLY A 5 27.46 8.86 14.86
N LYS A 6 26.96 9.06 13.64
CA LYS A 6 26.00 10.14 13.31
C LYS A 6 24.58 9.71 13.60
N PRO A 7 23.68 10.62 14.02
CA PRO A 7 22.25 10.35 14.11
C PRO A 7 21.70 9.94 12.73
N VAL A 8 20.86 8.90 12.70
CA VAL A 8 20.23 8.41 11.48
C VAL A 8 18.73 8.53 11.62
N VAL A 9 18.09 9.20 10.66
CA VAL A 9 16.64 9.22 10.50
C VAL A 9 16.27 8.34 9.31
N TRP A 10 15.42 7.33 9.54
CA TRP A 10 14.99 6.40 8.52
C TRP A 10 13.50 6.59 8.22
N THR A 11 13.18 7.08 7.02
CA THR A 11 11.81 7.17 6.54
C THR A 11 11.33 5.82 6.01
N MET A 12 10.22 5.34 6.58
CA MET A 12 9.60 4.06 6.26
C MET A 12 8.40 4.28 5.33
N HIS A 13 8.37 3.54 4.22
CA HIS A 13 7.22 3.46 3.31
C HIS A 13 6.51 2.10 3.36
N ASP A 14 7.13 1.14 4.05
CA ASP A 14 6.62 -0.20 4.31
C ASP A 14 7.08 -0.71 5.68
N ILE A 15 6.69 -1.93 6.04
CA ILE A 15 7.02 -2.54 7.33
C ILE A 15 8.43 -3.16 7.37
N TRP A 16 9.20 -3.13 6.29
CA TRP A 16 10.49 -3.83 6.24
C TRP A 16 11.48 -3.41 7.34
N PRO A 17 11.63 -2.14 7.72
CA PRO A 17 12.49 -1.76 8.84
C PRO A 17 12.03 -2.35 10.17
N ALA A 18 10.74 -2.51 10.38
CA ALA A 18 10.14 -3.04 11.61
C ALA A 18 9.96 -4.57 11.59
N SER A 19 10.17 -5.22 10.45
CA SER A 19 10.11 -6.68 10.30
C SER A 19 11.50 -7.27 10.04
N SER A 20 11.58 -8.58 9.84
CA SER A 20 12.81 -9.22 9.40
C SER A 20 13.04 -9.04 7.89
N ILE A 21 12.22 -9.70 7.09
CA ILE A 21 12.37 -9.80 5.63
C ILE A 21 11.15 -9.28 4.85
N CYS A 22 10.05 -9.00 5.54
CA CYS A 22 8.76 -8.67 4.91
C CYS A 22 8.63 -7.17 4.69
N HIS A 23 8.15 -6.74 3.53
CA HIS A 23 7.62 -5.40 3.29
C HIS A 23 6.09 -5.33 3.46
N LEU A 24 5.41 -6.49 3.40
CA LEU A 24 4.00 -6.67 3.77
C LEU A 24 3.89 -7.83 4.75
N THR A 25 3.15 -7.65 5.84
CA THR A 25 3.03 -8.67 6.89
C THR A 25 2.05 -9.78 6.53
N LEU A 26 1.07 -9.52 5.66
CA LEU A 26 0.01 -10.45 5.27
C LEU A 26 -0.68 -11.12 6.48
N GLY A 27 -0.93 -10.32 7.53
CA GLY A 27 -1.52 -10.81 8.77
C GLY A 27 -0.56 -11.59 9.69
N CYS A 28 0.74 -11.58 9.42
CA CYS A 28 1.74 -12.14 10.32
C CYS A 28 2.14 -11.11 11.38
N HIS A 29 2.17 -11.51 12.66
CA HIS A 29 2.56 -10.67 13.79
C HIS A 29 3.84 -11.14 14.50
N HIS A 30 4.63 -12.04 13.90
CA HIS A 30 5.88 -12.54 14.51
C HIS A 30 6.87 -11.40 14.77
N TYR A 31 6.86 -10.34 13.96
CA TYR A 31 7.73 -9.18 14.13
C TYR A 31 7.51 -8.41 15.45
N ASN A 32 6.45 -8.69 16.19
CA ASN A 32 6.24 -8.10 17.51
C ASN A 32 7.27 -8.60 18.52
N ASN A 33 7.58 -9.90 18.49
CA ASN A 33 8.42 -10.55 19.50
C ASN A 33 9.66 -11.25 18.94
N GLY A 34 9.81 -11.27 17.60
CA GLY A 34 10.93 -11.93 16.92
C GLY A 34 10.47 -12.81 15.78
N CYS A 35 11.20 -12.75 14.66
CA CYS A 35 10.93 -13.60 13.51
C CYS A 35 11.62 -14.95 13.64
N GLY A 36 11.10 -15.95 12.96
CA GLY A 36 11.49 -17.35 12.87
C GLY A 36 10.27 -18.21 12.56
N ASN A 37 10.45 -19.45 12.14
CA ASN A 37 9.37 -20.34 11.69
C ASN A 37 8.47 -19.66 10.66
N CYS A 38 9.08 -19.01 9.66
CA CYS A 38 8.36 -18.13 8.74
C CYS A 38 7.59 -18.95 7.70
N LYS A 39 6.26 -18.90 7.76
CA LYS A 39 5.36 -19.62 6.82
C LYS A 39 5.49 -19.17 5.35
N TYR A 40 6.13 -18.03 5.11
CA TYR A 40 6.35 -17.50 3.76
C TYR A 40 7.70 -17.90 3.16
N LEU A 41 8.54 -18.62 3.91
CA LEU A 41 9.76 -19.20 3.38
C LEU A 41 9.50 -20.63 2.87
N PRO A 42 10.26 -21.09 1.85
CA PRO A 42 10.18 -22.48 1.40
C PRO A 42 10.27 -23.47 2.57
N GLY A 43 9.42 -24.50 2.57
CA GLY A 43 9.35 -25.49 3.64
C GLY A 43 8.83 -24.96 4.97
N ASN A 44 8.07 -23.85 4.96
CA ASN A 44 7.54 -23.16 6.16
C ASN A 44 8.62 -22.71 7.16
N GLY A 45 9.84 -22.52 6.68
CA GLY A 45 10.95 -22.07 7.50
C GLY A 45 11.33 -22.98 8.65
N GLY A 46 11.95 -22.41 9.68
CA GLY A 46 12.32 -23.10 10.91
C GLY A 46 12.80 -22.11 11.97
N LYS A 47 13.06 -22.60 13.17
CA LYS A 47 13.47 -21.77 14.32
C LYS A 47 14.69 -20.86 14.02
N ASN A 48 15.59 -21.31 13.15
CA ASN A 48 16.80 -20.59 12.77
C ASN A 48 16.84 -20.26 11.27
N ASP A 49 15.67 -20.05 10.65
CA ASP A 49 15.55 -19.71 9.25
C ASP A 49 16.10 -18.32 8.90
N LEU A 50 16.00 -17.93 7.64
CA LEU A 50 16.46 -16.62 7.18
C LEU A 50 15.83 -15.47 7.96
N SER A 51 14.53 -15.59 8.29
CA SER A 51 13.82 -14.54 9.01
C SER A 51 14.38 -14.36 10.42
N ALA A 52 14.68 -15.45 11.13
CA ALA A 52 15.32 -15.40 12.46
C ALA A 52 16.74 -14.80 12.40
N LYS A 53 17.51 -15.16 11.37
CA LYS A 53 18.91 -14.67 11.20
C LYS A 53 18.91 -13.15 10.91
N ILE A 54 18.07 -12.68 10.01
CA ILE A 54 17.98 -11.26 9.65
C ILE A 54 17.41 -10.44 10.82
N TRP A 55 16.44 -10.97 11.57
CA TRP A 55 15.94 -10.34 12.79
C TRP A 55 17.07 -10.04 13.77
N LYS A 56 17.84 -11.06 14.15
CA LYS A 56 18.99 -10.90 15.06
C LYS A 56 20.03 -9.91 14.54
N LYS A 57 20.29 -9.94 13.22
CA LYS A 57 21.21 -8.99 12.59
C LYS A 57 20.70 -7.55 12.69
N LYS A 58 19.44 -7.31 12.37
CA LYS A 58 18.80 -5.98 12.50
C LYS A 58 18.83 -5.51 13.95
N GLN A 59 18.44 -6.35 14.89
CA GLN A 59 18.42 -6.02 16.32
C GLN A 59 19.80 -5.55 16.79
N LYS A 60 20.87 -6.30 16.44
CA LYS A 60 22.23 -5.91 16.76
C LYS A 60 22.61 -4.56 16.16
N VAL A 61 22.25 -4.33 14.90
CA VAL A 61 22.57 -3.09 14.17
C VAL A 61 21.79 -1.91 14.72
N TYR A 62 20.50 -2.06 15.00
CA TYR A 62 19.64 -0.98 15.49
C TYR A 62 20.03 -0.53 16.90
N ASN A 63 20.41 -1.47 17.76
CA ASN A 63 20.88 -1.17 19.12
C ASN A 63 22.30 -0.55 19.17
N SER A 64 23.03 -0.50 18.05
CA SER A 64 24.41 0.00 18.02
C SER A 64 24.55 1.49 17.71
N GLY A 65 23.44 2.22 17.49
CA GLY A 65 23.51 3.63 17.11
C GLY A 65 22.23 4.41 17.35
N ALA A 66 22.31 5.72 17.17
CA ALA A 66 21.20 6.63 17.33
C ALA A 66 20.29 6.58 16.08
N LEU A 67 19.26 5.74 16.11
CA LEU A 67 18.24 5.62 15.08
C LEU A 67 16.91 6.24 15.52
N SER A 68 16.31 6.99 14.60
CA SER A 68 14.92 7.43 14.68
C SER A 68 14.20 7.02 13.41
N PHE A 69 12.92 6.70 13.52
CA PHE A 69 12.10 6.27 12.39
C PHE A 69 10.99 7.28 12.11
N VAL A 70 10.73 7.52 10.85
CA VAL A 70 9.63 8.33 10.37
C VAL A 70 8.73 7.45 9.52
N THR A 71 7.43 7.51 9.75
CA THR A 71 6.44 6.75 8.97
C THR A 71 5.56 7.70 8.17
N CYS A 72 5.18 7.32 6.94
CA CYS A 72 4.33 8.13 6.08
C CYS A 72 2.84 8.12 6.48
N SER A 73 2.44 7.28 7.45
CA SER A 73 1.06 7.18 7.93
C SER A 73 0.98 6.80 9.40
N ARG A 74 -0.13 7.18 10.04
CA ARG A 74 -0.43 6.79 11.44
C ARG A 74 -0.58 5.28 11.59
N TRP A 75 -1.13 4.61 10.58
CA TRP A 75 -1.25 3.15 10.57
C TRP A 75 0.14 2.50 10.62
N LEU A 76 1.05 2.91 9.73
CA LEU A 76 2.41 2.35 9.72
C LEU A 76 3.16 2.64 11.02
N ALA A 77 2.93 3.82 11.65
CA ALA A 77 3.49 4.12 12.95
C ALA A 77 2.97 3.17 14.05
N ALA A 78 1.67 2.87 14.03
CA ALA A 78 1.07 1.93 14.98
C ALA A 78 1.70 0.53 14.82
N GLU A 79 1.77 0.01 13.60
CA GLU A 79 2.40 -1.28 13.31
C GLU A 79 3.91 -1.29 13.68
N ALA A 80 4.63 -0.21 13.37
CA ALA A 80 6.04 -0.10 13.70
C ALA A 80 6.30 -0.11 15.22
N ARG A 81 5.42 0.50 16.01
CA ARG A 81 5.53 0.50 17.48
C ARG A 81 5.29 -0.87 18.10
N LEU A 82 4.59 -1.78 17.42
CA LEU A 82 4.43 -3.17 17.86
C LEU A 82 5.70 -4.00 17.65
N SER A 83 6.62 -3.52 16.82
CA SER A 83 7.83 -4.29 16.49
C SER A 83 8.83 -4.34 17.62
N GLY A 84 9.25 -5.55 17.99
CA GLY A 84 10.36 -5.73 18.94
C GLY A 84 11.73 -5.22 18.44
N LEU A 85 11.89 -5.00 17.12
CA LEU A 85 13.11 -4.36 16.58
C LEU A 85 13.16 -2.86 16.87
N LEU A 86 11.99 -2.21 16.91
CA LEU A 86 11.90 -0.77 17.06
C LEU A 86 11.54 -0.34 18.49
N ALA A 87 11.44 -1.30 19.42
CA ALA A 87 11.23 -1.02 20.84
C ALA A 87 12.32 -0.09 21.39
N GLY A 88 11.91 1.01 21.99
CA GLY A 88 12.84 2.03 22.54
C GLY A 88 13.34 3.05 21.51
N HIS A 89 13.07 2.88 20.22
CA HIS A 89 13.39 3.90 19.22
C HIS A 89 12.29 4.95 19.09
N ARG A 90 12.68 6.17 18.75
CA ARG A 90 11.75 7.25 18.41
C ARG A 90 11.07 6.95 17.08
N ILE A 91 9.73 7.00 17.06
CA ILE A 91 8.91 6.79 15.85
C ILE A 91 7.96 7.99 15.71
N GLU A 92 8.13 8.76 14.65
CA GLU A 92 7.30 9.91 14.32
C GLU A 92 6.49 9.64 13.04
N THR A 93 5.35 10.32 12.92
CA THR A 93 4.54 10.26 11.69
C THR A 93 4.68 11.58 10.95
N ILE A 94 5.24 11.52 9.74
CA ILE A 94 5.34 12.65 8.83
C ILE A 94 4.80 12.18 7.48
N PRO A 95 3.61 12.64 7.05
CA PRO A 95 3.04 12.27 5.76
C PRO A 95 3.96 12.65 4.60
N ASN A 96 3.87 11.93 3.49
CA ASN A 96 4.58 12.29 2.28
C ASN A 96 4.16 13.69 1.81
N PRO A 97 5.09 14.55 1.42
CA PRO A 97 4.76 15.85 0.86
C PRO A 97 4.06 15.70 -0.48
N ILE A 98 3.16 16.63 -0.77
CA ILE A 98 2.49 16.76 -2.06
C ILE A 98 2.45 18.24 -2.44
N ASP A 99 2.71 18.55 -3.71
CA ASP A 99 2.58 19.90 -4.21
C ASP A 99 1.10 20.27 -4.38
N THR A 100 0.58 21.08 -3.48
CA THR A 100 -0.82 21.49 -3.47
C THR A 100 -1.17 22.53 -4.54
N HIS A 101 -0.19 23.08 -5.27
CA HIS A 101 -0.44 23.91 -6.45
C HIS A 101 -0.75 23.04 -7.68
N VAL A 102 -0.13 21.86 -7.75
CA VAL A 102 -0.38 20.88 -8.82
C VAL A 102 -1.58 20.00 -8.49
N TYR A 103 -1.61 19.45 -7.27
CA TYR A 103 -2.67 18.56 -6.80
C TYR A 103 -3.73 19.35 -6.02
N CYS A 104 -4.53 20.11 -6.73
CA CYS A 104 -5.62 20.91 -6.19
C CYS A 104 -6.95 20.60 -6.90
N PRO A 105 -8.09 20.92 -6.28
CA PRO A 105 -9.38 20.80 -6.94
C PRO A 105 -9.42 21.58 -8.26
N GLN A 106 -9.80 20.91 -9.33
CA GLN A 106 -9.95 21.46 -10.67
C GLN A 106 -11.43 21.50 -11.07
N ASP A 107 -11.76 22.23 -12.13
CA ASP A 107 -13.10 22.16 -12.71
C ASP A 107 -13.41 20.74 -13.16
N LYS A 108 -14.54 20.23 -12.69
CA LYS A 108 -14.96 18.85 -12.91
C LYS A 108 -15.22 18.53 -14.38
N LEU A 109 -15.87 19.45 -15.09
CA LEU A 109 -16.23 19.23 -16.49
C LEU A 109 -14.99 19.26 -17.37
N GLU A 110 -14.12 20.24 -17.16
CA GLU A 110 -12.84 20.37 -17.87
C GLU A 110 -11.95 19.15 -17.63
N SER A 111 -11.82 18.71 -16.37
CA SER A 111 -11.04 17.52 -16.02
C SER A 111 -11.56 16.27 -16.71
N ARG A 112 -12.86 16.07 -16.78
CA ARG A 112 -13.48 14.93 -17.47
C ARG A 112 -13.26 14.99 -18.98
N LEU A 113 -13.33 16.17 -19.56
CA LEU A 113 -13.02 16.36 -20.99
C LEU A 113 -11.59 15.98 -21.31
N ARG A 114 -10.63 16.45 -20.52
CA ARG A 114 -9.20 16.17 -20.69
C ARG A 114 -8.86 14.68 -20.53
N THR A 115 -9.55 13.99 -19.64
CA THR A 115 -9.35 12.56 -19.38
C THR A 115 -10.29 11.64 -20.13
N GLN A 116 -11.14 12.18 -21.02
CA GLN A 116 -12.13 11.44 -21.80
C GLN A 116 -13.13 10.63 -20.95
N LEU A 117 -13.38 11.09 -19.73
CA LEU A 117 -14.34 10.50 -18.83
C LEU A 117 -15.77 10.97 -19.12
N PRO A 118 -16.81 10.16 -18.90
CA PRO A 118 -18.21 10.53 -19.08
C PRO A 118 -18.58 11.78 -18.26
N LYS A 119 -19.26 12.75 -18.90
CA LYS A 119 -19.59 14.04 -18.27
C LYS A 119 -20.70 13.93 -17.24
N ASP A 120 -21.65 13.05 -17.49
CA ASP A 120 -22.95 12.93 -16.82
C ASP A 120 -23.05 11.73 -15.87
N LYS A 121 -22.07 10.81 -15.89
CA LYS A 121 -22.07 9.63 -15.04
C LYS A 121 -21.37 9.86 -13.69
N ARG A 122 -21.75 9.06 -12.71
CA ARG A 122 -20.94 8.85 -11.50
C ARG A 122 -19.74 7.99 -11.87
N ILE A 123 -18.56 8.34 -11.36
CA ILE A 123 -17.31 7.62 -11.68
C ILE A 123 -16.79 6.99 -10.41
N ILE A 124 -16.64 5.68 -10.44
CA ILE A 124 -15.88 4.92 -9.44
C ILE A 124 -14.50 4.74 -10.02
N LEU A 125 -13.50 5.40 -9.43
CA LEU A 125 -12.15 5.41 -9.95
C LEU A 125 -11.25 4.46 -9.14
N PHE A 126 -10.61 3.52 -9.84
CA PHE A 126 -9.54 2.69 -9.29
C PHE A 126 -8.20 3.11 -9.88
N ILE A 127 -7.20 3.27 -9.03
CA ILE A 127 -5.85 3.68 -9.44
C ILE A 127 -4.82 2.71 -8.87
N ALA A 128 -4.03 2.11 -9.76
CA ALA A 128 -2.86 1.33 -9.38
C ALA A 128 -1.87 1.28 -10.53
N GLN A 129 -0.57 1.22 -10.26
CA GLN A 129 0.44 1.04 -11.30
C GLN A 129 0.14 -0.18 -12.18
N ARG A 130 -0.32 -1.26 -11.54
CA ARG A 130 -0.80 -2.49 -12.19
C ARG A 130 -2.13 -2.87 -11.54
N ALA A 131 -3.22 -2.83 -12.30
CA ALA A 131 -4.57 -3.08 -11.81
C ALA A 131 -4.76 -4.51 -11.29
N THR A 132 -4.05 -5.48 -11.86
CA THR A 132 -4.07 -6.89 -11.45
C THR A 132 -3.26 -7.21 -10.19
N ASN A 133 -2.63 -6.21 -9.55
CA ASN A 133 -1.89 -6.46 -8.32
C ASN A 133 -2.85 -6.78 -7.17
N PRO A 134 -2.83 -8.00 -6.60
CA PRO A 134 -3.81 -8.44 -5.59
C PRO A 134 -3.77 -7.60 -4.30
N TYR A 135 -2.64 -6.94 -4.03
CA TYR A 135 -2.49 -6.09 -2.83
C TYR A 135 -3.11 -4.69 -2.99
N LYS A 136 -3.67 -4.36 -4.15
CA LYS A 136 -4.32 -3.07 -4.42
C LYS A 136 -5.83 -3.09 -4.20
N GLY A 137 -6.41 -4.26 -3.97
CA GLY A 137 -7.79 -4.39 -3.54
C GLY A 137 -8.83 -4.34 -4.68
N MET A 138 -8.45 -4.64 -5.91
CA MET A 138 -9.40 -4.71 -7.04
C MET A 138 -10.52 -5.71 -6.77
N ASP A 139 -10.23 -6.87 -6.17
CA ASP A 139 -11.24 -7.88 -5.85
C ASP A 139 -12.33 -7.35 -4.90
N TYR A 140 -11.94 -6.50 -3.93
CA TYR A 140 -12.91 -5.83 -3.06
C TYR A 140 -13.77 -4.82 -3.81
N LEU A 141 -13.17 -4.09 -4.76
CA LEU A 141 -13.94 -3.15 -5.60
C LEU A 141 -14.94 -3.89 -6.47
N ILE A 142 -14.54 -4.96 -7.13
CA ILE A 142 -15.42 -5.80 -7.96
C ILE A 142 -16.63 -6.27 -7.13
N GLU A 143 -16.39 -6.81 -5.94
CA GLU A 143 -17.45 -7.30 -5.07
C GLU A 143 -18.36 -6.17 -4.56
N ALA A 144 -17.78 -5.02 -4.18
CA ALA A 144 -18.56 -3.86 -3.77
C ALA A 144 -19.45 -3.34 -4.91
N CYS A 145 -18.92 -3.25 -6.12
CA CYS A 145 -19.68 -2.83 -7.29
C CYS A 145 -20.79 -3.83 -7.67
N ARG A 146 -20.52 -5.13 -7.50
CA ARG A 146 -21.54 -6.18 -7.68
C ARG A 146 -22.70 -5.99 -6.71
N LEU A 147 -22.41 -5.84 -5.42
CA LEU A 147 -23.44 -5.59 -4.39
C LEU A 147 -24.22 -4.30 -4.66
N MET A 148 -23.52 -3.22 -5.05
CA MET A 148 -24.18 -1.96 -5.41
C MET A 148 -25.14 -2.13 -6.60
N ALA A 149 -24.73 -2.84 -7.65
CA ALA A 149 -25.54 -3.06 -8.84
C ALA A 149 -26.74 -3.98 -8.59
N GLU A 150 -26.65 -4.87 -7.58
CA GLU A 150 -27.78 -5.72 -7.14
C GLU A 150 -28.76 -4.96 -6.27
N GLN A 151 -28.26 -4.17 -5.30
CA GLN A 151 -29.10 -3.42 -4.37
C GLN A 151 -29.69 -2.15 -4.99
N HIS A 152 -29.02 -1.59 -6.00
CA HIS A 152 -29.36 -0.34 -6.67
C HIS A 152 -29.27 -0.47 -8.19
N PRO A 153 -30.19 -1.24 -8.83
CA PRO A 153 -30.16 -1.48 -10.28
C PRO A 153 -30.16 -0.20 -11.12
N GLU A 154 -30.79 0.86 -10.63
CA GLU A 154 -30.85 2.18 -11.27
C GLU A 154 -29.47 2.83 -11.44
N MET A 155 -28.49 2.41 -10.67
CA MET A 155 -27.10 2.92 -10.79
C MET A 155 -26.41 2.44 -12.07
N ARG A 156 -26.87 1.36 -12.70
CA ARG A 156 -26.25 0.83 -13.93
C ARG A 156 -26.24 1.82 -15.08
N GLU A 157 -27.28 2.65 -15.16
CA GLU A 157 -27.40 3.65 -16.20
C GLU A 157 -26.53 4.89 -15.94
N ASN A 158 -26.35 5.24 -14.65
CA ASN A 158 -25.76 6.51 -14.22
C ASN A 158 -24.32 6.38 -13.67
N THR A 159 -23.74 5.18 -13.69
CA THR A 159 -22.42 4.91 -13.10
C THR A 159 -21.49 4.24 -14.13
N CYS A 160 -20.20 4.50 -14.02
CA CYS A 160 -19.14 3.76 -14.71
C CYS A 160 -17.95 3.54 -13.79
N GLU A 161 -17.18 2.51 -14.09
CA GLU A 161 -15.91 2.22 -13.41
C GLU A 161 -14.77 2.69 -14.30
N ALA A 162 -13.91 3.55 -13.78
CA ALA A 162 -12.71 4.01 -14.47
C ALA A 162 -11.47 3.37 -13.83
N ILE A 163 -10.61 2.80 -14.65
CA ILE A 163 -9.37 2.15 -14.18
C ILE A 163 -8.17 2.88 -14.78
N LEU A 164 -7.35 3.45 -13.89
CA LEU A 164 -6.07 4.04 -14.23
C LEU A 164 -4.94 3.10 -13.80
N GLY A 165 -4.24 2.55 -14.77
CA GLY A 165 -3.12 1.63 -14.56
C GLY A 165 -2.98 0.58 -15.65
N GLY A 166 -1.85 -0.09 -15.67
CA GLY A 166 -1.62 -1.19 -16.62
C GLY A 166 -2.50 -2.39 -16.32
N HIS A 167 -2.78 -3.17 -17.38
CA HIS A 167 -3.61 -4.38 -17.32
C HIS A 167 -5.07 -4.16 -16.93
N SER A 168 -5.62 -2.98 -17.22
CA SER A 168 -7.04 -2.67 -17.00
C SER A 168 -7.97 -3.47 -17.93
N GLU A 169 -7.48 -3.86 -19.10
CA GLU A 169 -8.19 -4.71 -20.09
C GLU A 169 -8.56 -6.09 -19.55
N GLU A 170 -7.82 -6.60 -18.57
CA GLU A 170 -8.13 -7.90 -17.94
C GLU A 170 -9.44 -7.91 -17.14
N PHE A 171 -10.01 -6.72 -16.87
CA PHE A 171 -11.27 -6.58 -16.13
C PHE A 171 -12.49 -6.35 -17.02
N GLU A 172 -12.33 -6.30 -18.33
CA GLU A 172 -13.46 -6.25 -19.26
C GLU A 172 -14.38 -7.45 -19.06
N GLY A 173 -15.68 -7.18 -18.94
CA GLY A 173 -16.70 -8.20 -18.66
C GLY A 173 -16.72 -8.76 -17.23
N LYS A 174 -15.83 -8.33 -16.35
CA LYS A 174 -15.81 -8.74 -14.92
C LYS A 174 -16.46 -7.71 -13.99
N LEU A 175 -16.67 -6.49 -14.48
CA LEU A 175 -17.21 -5.38 -13.71
C LEU A 175 -18.73 -5.28 -13.86
N SER A 176 -19.38 -4.71 -12.86
CA SER A 176 -20.84 -4.58 -12.81
C SER A 176 -21.37 -3.32 -13.48
N PHE A 177 -20.50 -2.33 -13.70
CA PHE A 177 -20.78 -1.09 -14.41
C PHE A 177 -19.95 -0.98 -15.69
N PRO A 178 -20.35 -0.16 -16.67
CA PRO A 178 -19.52 0.09 -17.85
C PRO A 178 -18.11 0.56 -17.48
N ILE A 179 -17.10 -0.02 -18.12
CA ILE A 179 -15.69 0.28 -17.86
C ILE A 179 -15.18 1.42 -18.74
N VAL A 180 -14.33 2.28 -18.18
CA VAL A 180 -13.48 3.23 -18.90
C VAL A 180 -12.04 2.93 -18.53
N SER A 181 -11.29 2.33 -19.46
CA SER A 181 -9.86 2.08 -19.28
C SER A 181 -9.07 3.35 -19.59
N LEU A 182 -8.35 3.88 -18.62
CA LEU A 182 -7.47 5.04 -18.77
C LEU A 182 -6.02 4.64 -19.08
N GLY A 183 -5.72 3.34 -19.02
CA GLY A 183 -4.39 2.81 -19.29
C GLY A 183 -3.36 3.22 -18.24
N TYR A 184 -2.09 2.99 -18.57
CA TYR A 184 -0.95 3.44 -17.77
C TYR A 184 -0.54 4.84 -18.20
N VAL A 185 -0.41 5.75 -17.24
CA VAL A 185 0.12 7.10 -17.48
C VAL A 185 1.53 7.15 -16.90
N SER A 186 2.51 7.44 -17.75
CA SER A 186 3.88 7.78 -17.36
C SER A 186 4.00 9.29 -17.17
N ASP A 187 4.75 9.71 -16.18
CA ASP A 187 5.15 11.11 -15.99
C ASP A 187 6.02 11.60 -17.15
#